data_1d2e18b1e5cd0a603798027d85b21127
#
_entry.id   1d2e18b1e5cd0a603798027d85b21127
#
_cell.length_a   1.000
_cell.length_b   1.000
_cell.length_c   1.000
_cell.angle_alpha   90.00
_cell.angle_beta   90.00
_cell.angle_gamma   90.00
#
_symmetry.space_group_name_H-M   'P 1'
#
loop_
_entity.id
_entity.type
_entity.pdbx_description
1 polymer ?
#
loop_
_entity_poly.entity_id
_entity_poly.type
_entity_poly.pdbx_seq_one_letter_code
_entity_poly.pdbx_strand_id
1 'polypeptide(L)'
;MRATAAVLLAGGLLGLVAPPAATPSSLTVFRIDHVADGDTVDLMSGAKIRLVQIDTPEVYFSPECYGRQASNLTKRLLPPGTLVRLTREPATDAVDRYGRLLRYVVRVEDGLNVNVQLVRVGAAAPYFYDGRRGRYAHLLERLTRRARARHLGLWGACPGTPYDPDRGVATGALRP
;
A
#
# COMPACT_ATOMS: atom_id res chain seq x y z
N MET A 1 46.88 8.82 -76.03
CA MET A 1 47.18 8.70 -74.59
C MET A 1 45.89 8.95 -73.82
N ARG A 2 45.26 7.92 -73.33
CA ARG A 2 44.02 8.02 -72.52
C ARG A 2 44.35 7.62 -71.11
N ALA A 3 44.18 8.55 -70.14
CA ALA A 3 44.37 8.31 -68.73
C ALA A 3 43.05 7.83 -68.13
N THR A 4 43.06 6.64 -67.56
CA THR A 4 41.93 6.04 -66.83
C THR A 4 42.05 6.39 -65.33
N ALA A 5 41.08 7.14 -64.81
CA ALA A 5 41.01 7.44 -63.36
C ALA A 5 40.26 6.34 -62.65
N ALA A 6 40.89 5.73 -61.63
CA ALA A 6 40.28 4.74 -60.74
C ALA A 6 39.59 5.48 -59.60
N VAL A 7 38.27 5.20 -59.40
CA VAL A 7 37.49 5.68 -58.27
C VAL A 7 37.52 4.65 -57.18
N LEU A 8 38.12 4.94 -56.02
CA LEU A 8 38.09 4.14 -54.82
C LEU A 8 36.81 4.45 -54.01
N LEU A 9 35.90 3.50 -53.95
CA LEU A 9 34.73 3.53 -53.08
C LEU A 9 35.14 3.07 -51.65
N ALA A 10 35.21 4.01 -50.72
CA ALA A 10 35.34 3.69 -49.27
C ALA A 10 33.99 3.33 -48.71
N GLY A 11 33.75 2.05 -48.45
CA GLY A 11 32.56 1.55 -47.74
C GLY A 11 32.70 1.78 -46.25
N GLY A 12 31.95 2.75 -45.70
CA GLY A 12 31.86 2.95 -44.25
C GLY A 12 30.92 1.91 -43.62
N LEU A 13 31.44 1.02 -42.76
CA LEU A 13 30.64 0.18 -41.88
C LEU A 13 29.99 1.10 -40.78
N LEU A 14 28.70 1.37 -40.89
CA LEU A 14 27.93 1.89 -39.76
C LEU A 14 27.72 0.73 -38.76
N GLY A 15 28.49 0.72 -37.65
CA GLY A 15 28.26 -0.15 -36.53
C GLY A 15 26.95 0.23 -35.84
N LEU A 16 25.94 -0.65 -35.88
CA LEU A 16 24.74 -0.55 -35.03
C LEU A 16 25.17 -0.75 -33.56
N VAL A 17 25.24 0.35 -32.80
CA VAL A 17 25.38 0.29 -31.35
C VAL A 17 24.00 -0.05 -30.78
N ALA A 18 23.83 -1.29 -30.32
CA ALA A 18 22.61 -1.67 -29.61
C ALA A 18 22.48 -0.87 -28.30
N PRO A 19 21.28 -0.33 -27.95
CA PRO A 19 21.09 0.34 -26.68
C PRO A 19 21.33 -0.63 -25.51
N PRO A 20 21.92 -0.15 -24.40
CA PRO A 20 22.14 -0.99 -23.22
C PRO A 20 20.79 -1.56 -22.73
N ALA A 21 20.74 -2.87 -22.55
CA ALA A 21 19.58 -3.54 -21.98
C ALA A 21 19.30 -2.95 -20.60
N ALA A 22 18.09 -2.45 -20.39
CA ALA A 22 17.65 -1.93 -19.10
C ALA A 22 17.72 -3.09 -18.08
N THR A 23 18.62 -2.99 -17.11
CA THR A 23 18.69 -3.91 -15.98
C THR A 23 17.35 -3.86 -15.24
N PRO A 24 16.68 -4.99 -14.98
CA PRO A 24 15.45 -4.99 -14.21
C PRO A 24 15.75 -4.40 -12.83
N SER A 25 15.05 -3.32 -12.47
CA SER A 25 15.11 -2.76 -11.12
C SER A 25 14.75 -3.86 -10.14
N SER A 26 15.72 -4.30 -9.32
CA SER A 26 15.47 -5.27 -8.26
C SER A 26 14.45 -4.66 -7.29
N LEU A 27 13.22 -5.16 -7.33
CA LEU A 27 12.18 -4.72 -6.40
C LEU A 27 12.61 -5.12 -4.99
N THR A 28 12.90 -4.14 -4.16
CA THR A 28 13.29 -4.38 -2.76
C THR A 28 12.15 -5.09 -2.03
N VAL A 29 12.45 -6.27 -1.49
CA VAL A 29 11.53 -7.11 -0.72
C VAL A 29 11.88 -6.98 0.76
N PHE A 30 10.86 -6.85 1.58
CA PHE A 30 10.97 -6.78 3.03
C PHE A 30 10.27 -7.98 3.67
N ARG A 31 10.57 -8.23 4.94
CA ARG A 31 9.99 -9.33 5.70
C ARG A 31 9.25 -8.76 6.92
N ILE A 32 8.01 -9.19 7.11
CA ILE A 32 7.20 -8.84 8.27
C ILE A 32 7.80 -9.49 9.52
N ASP A 33 7.98 -8.72 10.58
CA ASP A 33 8.29 -9.18 11.92
C ASP A 33 6.98 -9.49 12.67
N HIS A 34 6.17 -8.47 12.90
CA HIS A 34 4.85 -8.63 13.51
C HIS A 34 3.87 -7.52 13.08
N VAL A 35 2.61 -7.73 13.41
CA VAL A 35 1.54 -6.74 13.23
C VAL A 35 1.22 -6.14 14.59
N ALA A 36 1.46 -4.84 14.76
CA ALA A 36 1.20 -4.12 16.00
C ALA A 36 -0.31 -3.94 16.23
N ASP A 37 -1.03 -3.45 15.22
CA ASP A 37 -2.48 -3.23 15.23
C ASP A 37 -3.12 -3.49 13.86
N GLY A 38 -4.28 -2.92 13.57
CA GLY A 38 -4.99 -3.16 12.31
C GLY A 38 -4.29 -2.59 11.07
N ASP A 39 -3.54 -1.50 11.22
CA ASP A 39 -2.91 -0.77 10.11
C ASP A 39 -1.44 -0.38 10.35
N THR A 40 -0.83 -0.94 11.38
CA THR A 40 0.60 -0.75 11.71
C THR A 40 1.30 -2.10 11.79
N VAL A 41 2.41 -2.22 11.04
CA VAL A 41 3.23 -3.43 10.99
C VAL A 41 4.70 -3.11 11.17
N ASP A 42 5.43 -4.00 11.80
CA ASP A 42 6.88 -3.90 11.98
C ASP A 42 7.60 -4.88 11.05
N LEU A 43 8.73 -4.43 10.51
CA LEU A 43 9.60 -5.23 9.66
C LEU A 43 10.76 -5.80 10.45
N MET A 44 11.29 -6.95 10.03
CA MET A 44 12.51 -7.53 10.62
C MET A 44 13.73 -6.59 10.54
N SER A 45 13.70 -5.56 9.70
CA SER A 45 14.71 -4.49 9.66
C SER A 45 14.58 -3.48 10.80
N GLY A 46 13.55 -3.56 11.64
CA GLY A 46 13.20 -2.59 12.69
C GLY A 46 12.37 -1.40 12.21
N ALA A 47 12.12 -1.27 10.90
CA ALA A 47 11.28 -0.19 10.40
C ALA A 47 9.79 -0.43 10.71
N LYS A 48 9.09 0.62 11.13
CA LYS A 48 7.65 0.62 11.37
C LYS A 48 6.91 1.16 10.16
N ILE A 49 5.87 0.47 9.74
CA ILE A 49 5.06 0.81 8.57
C ILE A 49 3.64 1.15 9.03
N ARG A 50 3.16 2.34 8.70
CA ARG A 50 1.74 2.69 8.77
C ARG A 50 1.13 2.49 7.38
N LEU A 51 0.12 1.67 7.30
CA LEU A 51 -0.61 1.40 6.06
C LEU A 51 -1.29 2.70 5.60
N VAL A 52 -0.78 3.29 4.52
CA VAL A 52 -1.19 4.61 4.06
C VAL A 52 -2.61 4.61 3.46
N GLN A 53 -3.31 5.74 3.56
CA GLN A 53 -4.65 6.00 2.99
C GLN A 53 -5.79 5.15 3.59
N ILE A 54 -5.54 4.45 4.68
CA ILE A 54 -6.57 3.71 5.43
C ILE A 54 -6.42 3.94 6.92
N ASP A 55 -7.48 3.67 7.63
CA ASP A 55 -7.56 3.70 9.08
C ASP A 55 -8.38 2.52 9.58
N THR A 56 -7.94 1.89 10.66
CA THR A 56 -8.64 0.80 11.32
C THR A 56 -9.11 1.25 12.72
N PRO A 57 -10.20 0.69 13.25
CA PRO A 57 -10.59 0.97 14.63
C PRO A 57 -9.46 0.63 15.61
N GLU A 58 -9.28 1.44 16.63
CA GLU A 58 -8.21 1.35 17.61
C GLU A 58 -8.31 0.08 18.47
N VAL A 59 -7.14 -0.47 18.83
CA VAL A 59 -7.03 -1.67 19.71
C VAL A 59 -6.51 -1.30 21.09
N TYR A 60 -5.66 -0.26 21.18
CA TYR A 60 -4.96 0.16 22.39
C TYR A 60 -5.48 1.49 22.92
N PHE A 61 -5.25 1.76 24.22
CA PHE A 61 -5.60 2.98 24.95
C PHE A 61 -7.10 3.31 25.02
N SER A 62 -7.81 3.25 23.93
CA SER A 62 -9.26 3.41 23.85
C SER A 62 -9.79 2.42 22.81
N PRO A 63 -9.93 1.13 23.20
CA PRO A 63 -10.36 0.11 22.26
C PRO A 63 -11.72 0.44 21.64
N GLU A 64 -11.78 0.35 20.33
CA GLU A 64 -12.95 0.65 19.52
C GLU A 64 -13.66 -0.62 19.05
N CYS A 65 -14.95 -0.47 18.73
CA CYS A 65 -15.73 -1.54 18.12
C CYS A 65 -15.02 -2.05 16.84
N TYR A 66 -14.88 -3.36 16.71
CA TYR A 66 -14.19 -4.05 15.62
C TYR A 66 -12.65 -3.92 15.59
N GLY A 67 -12.01 -3.20 16.46
CA GLY A 67 -10.55 -3.02 16.46
C GLY A 67 -9.79 -4.34 16.54
N ARG A 68 -10.15 -5.23 17.49
CA ARG A 68 -9.53 -6.56 17.61
C ARG A 68 -9.70 -7.40 16.33
N GLN A 69 -10.88 -7.38 15.73
CA GLN A 69 -11.18 -8.13 14.52
C GLN A 69 -10.35 -7.63 13.34
N ALA A 70 -10.21 -6.31 13.17
CA ALA A 70 -9.37 -5.69 12.15
C ALA A 70 -7.90 -6.09 12.35
N SER A 71 -7.36 -5.95 13.57
CA SER A 71 -5.99 -6.36 13.89
C SER A 71 -5.75 -7.85 13.64
N ASN A 72 -6.66 -8.72 14.06
CA ASN A 72 -6.56 -10.15 13.81
C ASN A 72 -6.61 -10.50 12.31
N LEU A 73 -7.36 -9.74 11.52
CA LEU A 73 -7.36 -9.93 10.08
C LEU A 73 -6.00 -9.55 9.47
N THR A 74 -5.44 -8.41 9.86
CA THR A 74 -4.11 -7.99 9.40
C THR A 74 -3.04 -9.01 9.79
N LYS A 75 -3.09 -9.57 11.00
CA LYS A 75 -2.21 -10.66 11.45
C LYS A 75 -2.33 -11.92 10.58
N ARG A 76 -3.54 -12.27 10.14
CA ARG A 76 -3.73 -13.40 9.22
C ARG A 76 -3.24 -13.11 7.80
N LEU A 77 -3.36 -11.87 7.34
CA LEU A 77 -2.87 -11.45 6.03
C LEU A 77 -1.34 -11.34 5.98
N LEU A 78 -0.73 -10.96 7.10
CA LEU A 78 0.69 -10.68 7.25
C LEU A 78 1.29 -11.42 8.46
N PRO A 79 1.26 -12.77 8.49
CA PRO A 79 1.95 -13.50 9.53
C PRO A 79 3.46 -13.20 9.52
N PRO A 80 4.17 -13.37 10.66
CA PRO A 80 5.63 -13.20 10.73
C PRO A 80 6.34 -13.98 9.62
N GLY A 81 7.34 -13.35 9.02
CA GLY A 81 8.08 -13.93 7.90
C GLY A 81 7.50 -13.66 6.51
N THR A 82 6.28 -13.15 6.40
CA THR A 82 5.67 -12.79 5.09
C THR A 82 6.55 -11.82 4.32
N LEU A 83 6.80 -12.14 3.04
CA LEU A 83 7.54 -11.27 2.13
C LEU A 83 6.60 -10.23 1.51
N VAL A 84 7.00 -8.96 1.57
CA VAL A 84 6.22 -7.83 1.08
C VAL A 84 7.04 -6.87 0.25
N ARG A 85 6.41 -6.22 -0.70
CA ARG A 85 6.89 -5.00 -1.35
C ARG A 85 6.19 -3.80 -0.74
N LEU A 86 6.93 -2.71 -0.57
CA LEU A 86 6.43 -1.46 -0.02
C LEU A 86 6.36 -0.40 -1.13
N THR A 87 5.19 0.18 -1.32
CA THR A 87 4.98 1.23 -2.32
C THR A 87 4.65 2.55 -1.65
N ARG A 88 5.41 3.58 -1.96
CA ARG A 88 5.15 4.95 -1.49
C ARG A 88 3.95 5.55 -2.24
N GLU A 89 3.18 6.38 -1.54
CA GLU A 89 2.20 7.27 -2.16
C GLU A 89 2.80 8.68 -2.31
N PRO A 90 3.04 9.17 -3.54
CA PRO A 90 3.65 10.49 -3.76
C PRO A 90 2.80 11.67 -3.26
N ALA A 91 1.48 11.50 -3.18
CA ALA A 91 0.56 12.53 -2.70
C ALA A 91 0.64 12.76 -1.18
N THR A 92 1.33 11.89 -0.43
CA THR A 92 1.47 11.98 1.02
C THR A 92 2.94 12.10 1.44
N ASP A 93 3.16 12.42 2.72
CA ASP A 93 4.49 12.37 3.30
C ASP A 93 5.06 10.94 3.22
N ALA A 94 6.38 10.82 3.23
CA ALA A 94 7.05 9.53 3.22
C ALA A 94 7.05 8.86 4.60
N VAL A 95 7.00 9.70 5.65
CA VAL A 95 7.13 9.33 7.06
C VAL A 95 6.15 10.20 7.85
N ASP A 96 5.49 9.64 8.84
CA ASP A 96 4.62 10.39 9.74
C ASP A 96 5.39 11.01 10.92
N ARG A 97 4.70 11.80 11.74
CA ARG A 97 5.27 12.47 12.92
C ARG A 97 5.81 11.50 13.99
N TYR A 98 5.48 10.23 13.91
CA TYR A 98 5.95 9.18 14.82
C TYR A 98 7.12 8.38 14.25
N GLY A 99 7.64 8.75 13.07
CA GLY A 99 8.73 8.06 12.40
C GLY A 99 8.33 6.81 11.65
N ARG A 100 7.03 6.52 11.47
CA ARG A 100 6.55 5.37 10.70
C ARG A 100 6.55 5.70 9.21
N LEU A 101 7.01 4.75 8.39
CA LEU A 101 6.95 4.87 6.95
C LEU A 101 5.50 4.69 6.45
N LEU A 102 5.00 5.66 5.68
CA LEU A 102 3.67 5.60 5.07
C LEU A 102 3.72 4.81 3.76
N ARG A 103 3.19 3.57 3.75
CA ARG A 103 3.32 2.66 2.59
C ARG A 103 2.03 1.90 2.30
N TYR A 104 1.85 1.57 1.02
CA TYR A 104 1.04 0.43 0.64
C TYR A 104 1.88 -0.84 0.80
N VAL A 105 1.30 -1.85 1.42
CA VAL A 105 1.93 -3.15 1.68
C VAL A 105 1.36 -4.16 0.71
N VAL A 106 2.22 -4.72 -0.15
CA VAL A 106 1.83 -5.70 -1.16
C VAL A 106 2.56 -7.01 -0.91
N ARG A 107 1.82 -8.10 -0.69
CA ARG A 107 2.40 -9.43 -0.52
C ARG A 107 3.11 -9.86 -1.81
N VAL A 108 4.27 -10.49 -1.65
CA VAL A 108 5.05 -10.98 -2.83
C VAL A 108 4.40 -12.21 -3.43
N GLU A 109 3.86 -13.09 -2.60
CA GLU A 109 3.32 -14.40 -2.97
C GLU A 109 2.18 -14.30 -4.01
N ASP A 110 1.24 -13.39 -3.80
CA ASP A 110 0.00 -13.31 -4.60
C ASP A 110 -0.30 -11.89 -5.12
N GLY A 111 0.55 -10.92 -4.83
CA GLY A 111 0.36 -9.53 -5.24
C GLY A 111 -0.78 -8.80 -4.51
N LEU A 112 -1.30 -9.36 -3.42
CA LEU A 112 -2.38 -8.76 -2.66
C LEU A 112 -1.93 -7.43 -2.02
N ASN A 113 -2.62 -6.33 -2.35
CA ASN A 113 -2.49 -5.07 -1.64
C ASN A 113 -3.32 -5.13 -0.36
N VAL A 114 -2.65 -5.21 0.79
CA VAL A 114 -3.27 -5.38 2.10
C VAL A 114 -4.12 -4.18 2.50
N ASN A 115 -3.68 -2.94 2.19
CA ASN A 115 -4.46 -1.73 2.44
C ASN A 115 -5.84 -1.80 1.74
N VAL A 116 -5.83 -2.16 0.46
CA VAL A 116 -7.06 -2.29 -0.35
C VAL A 116 -7.93 -3.44 0.17
N GLN A 117 -7.33 -4.55 0.56
CA GLN A 117 -8.06 -5.72 1.05
C GLN A 117 -8.79 -5.44 2.37
N LEU A 118 -8.15 -4.74 3.31
CA LEU A 118 -8.77 -4.38 4.58
C LEU A 118 -10.04 -3.53 4.37
N VAL A 119 -9.98 -2.55 3.47
CA VAL A 119 -11.17 -1.74 3.12
C VAL A 119 -12.23 -2.56 2.39
N ARG A 120 -11.82 -3.47 1.50
CA ARG A 120 -12.75 -4.32 0.74
C ARG A 120 -13.66 -5.16 1.63
N VAL A 121 -13.11 -5.68 2.73
CA VAL A 121 -13.86 -6.53 3.67
C VAL A 121 -14.45 -5.76 4.85
N GLY A 122 -14.32 -4.44 4.86
CA GLY A 122 -14.85 -3.58 5.91
C GLY A 122 -14.06 -3.65 7.22
N ALA A 123 -12.78 -4.01 7.20
CA ALA A 123 -11.91 -3.98 8.38
C ALA A 123 -11.22 -2.64 8.57
N ALA A 124 -11.23 -1.79 7.55
CA ALA A 124 -10.71 -0.44 7.56
C ALA A 124 -11.62 0.50 6.78
N ALA A 125 -11.49 1.79 6.99
CA ALA A 125 -12.05 2.84 6.14
C ALA A 125 -10.93 3.64 5.46
N PRO A 126 -11.21 4.38 4.37
CA PRO A 126 -10.27 5.35 3.83
C PRO A 126 -9.95 6.44 4.85
N TYR A 127 -8.68 6.86 4.85
CA TYR A 127 -8.21 8.02 5.60
C TYR A 127 -7.26 8.85 4.75
N PHE A 128 -7.69 10.05 4.40
CA PHE A 128 -6.92 10.98 3.57
C PHE A 128 -6.45 12.16 4.41
N TYR A 129 -5.36 11.96 5.14
CA TYR A 129 -4.79 12.99 6.00
C TYR A 129 -4.59 14.31 5.20
N ASP A 130 -5.09 15.42 5.74
CA ASP A 130 -5.13 16.75 5.08
C ASP A 130 -5.81 16.73 3.69
N GLY A 131 -6.79 15.84 3.47
CA GLY A 131 -7.48 15.70 2.19
C GLY A 131 -6.62 15.16 1.05
N ARG A 132 -5.41 14.68 1.34
CA ARG A 132 -4.43 14.21 0.33
C ARG A 132 -4.81 12.85 -0.23
N ARG A 133 -5.49 12.86 -1.37
CA ARG A 133 -6.00 11.66 -2.04
C ARG A 133 -4.92 11.04 -2.92
N GLY A 134 -4.56 9.79 -2.61
CA GLY A 134 -3.56 9.02 -3.37
C GLY A 134 -4.18 8.20 -4.49
N ARG A 135 -3.33 7.39 -5.14
CA ARG A 135 -3.65 6.59 -6.34
C ARG A 135 -4.83 5.63 -6.17
N TYR A 136 -5.11 5.16 -4.95
CA TYR A 136 -6.22 4.25 -4.67
C TYR A 136 -7.46 4.94 -4.09
N ALA A 137 -7.49 6.26 -3.92
CA ALA A 137 -8.58 6.98 -3.25
C ALA A 137 -9.96 6.59 -3.79
N HIS A 138 -10.20 6.72 -5.10
CA HIS A 138 -11.47 6.35 -5.72
C HIS A 138 -11.83 4.86 -5.57
N LEU A 139 -10.81 3.98 -5.58
CA LEU A 139 -11.03 2.55 -5.35
C LEU A 139 -11.46 2.30 -3.90
N LEU A 140 -10.75 2.87 -2.93
CA LEU A 140 -11.03 2.74 -1.50
C LEU A 140 -12.45 3.25 -1.17
N GLU A 141 -12.84 4.40 -1.70
CA GLU A 141 -14.19 4.94 -1.52
C GLU A 141 -15.28 4.02 -2.11
N ARG A 142 -15.07 3.48 -3.33
CA ARG A 142 -16.01 2.51 -3.93
C ARG A 142 -16.13 1.24 -3.09
N LEU A 143 -15.01 0.71 -2.60
CA LEU A 143 -14.99 -0.48 -1.75
C LEU A 143 -15.72 -0.25 -0.43
N THR A 144 -15.51 0.92 0.18
CA THR A 144 -16.22 1.31 1.41
C THR A 144 -17.73 1.40 1.19
N ARG A 145 -18.18 2.04 0.10
CA ARG A 145 -19.62 2.06 -0.21
C ARG A 145 -20.21 0.65 -0.36
N ARG A 146 -19.47 -0.27 -0.99
CA ARG A 146 -19.89 -1.68 -1.12
C ARG A 146 -19.91 -2.41 0.22
N ALA A 147 -18.87 -2.21 1.05
CA ALA A 147 -18.78 -2.83 2.38
C ALA A 147 -19.93 -2.35 3.28
N ARG A 148 -20.23 -1.06 3.27
CA ARG A 148 -21.35 -0.48 4.01
C ARG A 148 -22.70 -1.04 3.54
N ALA A 149 -22.95 -1.04 2.24
CA ALA A 149 -24.21 -1.55 1.66
C ALA A 149 -24.44 -3.04 1.96
N ARG A 150 -23.37 -3.80 2.21
CA ARG A 150 -23.40 -5.23 2.52
C ARG A 150 -23.20 -5.53 4.02
N HIS A 151 -23.14 -4.52 4.85
CA HIS A 151 -22.88 -4.66 6.29
C HIS A 151 -21.64 -5.50 6.61
N LEU A 152 -20.55 -5.36 5.83
CA LEU A 152 -19.31 -6.12 6.03
C LEU A 152 -18.45 -5.50 7.13
N GLY A 153 -17.83 -6.37 7.93
CA GLY A 153 -16.85 -5.98 8.93
C GLY A 153 -17.39 -4.98 9.95
N LEU A 154 -16.68 -3.89 10.17
CA LEU A 154 -17.07 -2.82 11.08
C LEU A 154 -18.45 -2.21 10.75
N TRP A 155 -18.82 -2.18 9.47
CA TRP A 155 -20.08 -1.59 9.02
C TRP A 155 -21.32 -2.38 9.46
N GLY A 156 -21.17 -3.69 9.70
CA GLY A 156 -22.23 -4.53 10.26
C GLY A 156 -22.12 -4.66 11.78
N ALA A 157 -20.89 -4.75 12.29
CA ALA A 157 -20.65 -4.98 13.71
C ALA A 157 -20.82 -3.71 14.57
N CYS A 158 -20.61 -2.52 13.99
CA CYS A 158 -20.61 -1.24 14.70
C CYS A 158 -21.65 -0.28 14.07
N PRO A 159 -22.94 -0.49 14.37
CA PRO A 159 -23.98 0.35 13.77
C PRO A 159 -23.82 1.82 14.17
N GLY A 160 -24.07 2.72 13.22
CA GLY A 160 -23.94 4.17 13.44
C GLY A 160 -22.52 4.71 13.30
N THR A 161 -21.52 3.89 12.90
CA THR A 161 -20.17 4.38 12.63
C THR A 161 -20.19 5.50 11.60
N PRO A 162 -19.72 6.71 11.94
CA PRO A 162 -19.62 7.81 11.01
C PRO A 162 -18.56 7.48 9.94
N TYR A 163 -18.77 8.02 8.75
CA TYR A 163 -17.80 7.88 7.67
C TYR A 163 -17.45 9.26 7.12
N ASP A 164 -16.25 9.69 7.44
CA ASP A 164 -15.60 10.85 6.88
C ASP A 164 -14.17 10.45 6.46
N PRO A 165 -13.88 10.36 5.16
CA PRO A 165 -12.58 9.90 4.69
C PRO A 165 -11.42 10.85 5.06
N ASP A 166 -11.70 12.08 5.45
CA ASP A 166 -10.67 13.05 5.85
C ASP A 166 -10.40 13.01 7.37
N ARG A 167 -11.19 12.24 8.13
CA ARG A 167 -11.06 12.07 9.59
C ARG A 167 -10.71 10.67 10.05
N GLY A 168 -10.76 9.69 9.15
CA GLY A 168 -10.55 8.29 9.50
C GLY A 168 -11.78 7.63 10.14
N VAL A 169 -11.55 6.55 10.89
CA VAL A 169 -12.60 5.76 11.55
C VAL A 169 -12.63 6.05 13.03
N ALA A 170 -13.81 6.36 13.55
CA ALA A 170 -14.10 6.38 14.97
C ALA A 170 -15.38 5.56 15.20
N THR A 171 -15.24 4.27 15.52
CA THR A 171 -16.36 3.33 15.67
C THR A 171 -17.01 3.39 17.05
N GLY A 172 -16.50 4.26 17.93
CA GLY A 172 -16.90 4.39 19.32
C GLY A 172 -16.24 3.35 20.24
N ALA A 173 -16.04 3.75 21.49
CA ALA A 173 -15.46 2.86 22.51
C ALA A 173 -16.32 1.62 22.68
N LEU A 174 -15.67 0.48 22.91
CA LEU A 174 -16.36 -0.73 23.36
C LEU A 174 -17.04 -0.38 24.70
N ARG A 175 -18.36 -0.41 24.72
CA ARG A 175 -19.08 -0.37 26.00
C ARG A 175 -18.77 -1.65 26.77
N PRO A 176 -18.43 -1.53 28.06
CA PRO A 176 -18.13 -2.70 28.90
C PRO A 176 -19.32 -3.66 28.99
#